data_e4d9d985039373c66b05f509ee2b9655
#
_entry.id   e4d9d985039373c66b05f509ee2b9655
#
_cell.length_a   1.000
_cell.length_b   1.000
_cell.length_c   1.000
_cell.angle_alpha   90.00
_cell.angle_beta   90.00
_cell.angle_gamma   90.00
#
_symmetry.space_group_name_H-M   'P 1'
#
loop_
_entity.id
_entity.type
_entity.pdbx_description
1 polymer ?
#
loop_
_entity_poly.entity_id
_entity_poly.type
_entity_poly.pdbx_seq_one_letter_code
_entity_poly.pdbx_strand_id
1 'polypeptide(L)'
;MTLFGLHRRWRGAAVGHLAALEMTSSLPMRRYGNGLRRLGFDESTTRFFDEHIEADAVHEQIAAHDLAGALAVREPDLVEDILFGAAAALATDGKVARHLLDAWADGRSSMRC
;
A
#
# COMPACT_ATOMS: atom_id res chain seq x y z
N MET A 1 5.84 -7.56 2.53
CA MET A 1 7.10 -6.94 2.05
C MET A 1 8.34 -7.66 2.53
N THR A 2 8.50 -7.95 3.83
CA THR A 2 9.72 -8.56 4.38
C THR A 2 10.15 -9.83 3.65
N LEU A 3 9.23 -10.76 3.36
CA LEU A 3 9.53 -11.99 2.63
C LEU A 3 10.19 -11.72 1.27
N PHE A 4 9.64 -10.80 0.49
CA PHE A 4 10.16 -10.47 -0.83
C PHE A 4 11.49 -9.74 -0.76
N GLY A 5 11.69 -8.86 0.22
CA GLY A 5 12.92 -8.09 0.40
C GLY A 5 14.12 -8.92 0.89
N LEU A 6 13.90 -10.04 1.56
CA LEU A 6 14.97 -10.89 2.08
C LEU A 6 15.61 -11.81 1.04
N HIS A 7 14.97 -12.02 -0.10
CA HIS A 7 15.44 -12.97 -1.10
C HIS A 7 15.51 -12.35 -2.50
N ARG A 8 16.70 -12.27 -3.05
CA ARG A 8 16.95 -11.68 -4.38
C ARG A 8 16.06 -12.29 -5.49
N ARG A 9 15.72 -13.56 -5.40
CA ARG A 9 14.83 -14.24 -6.36
C ARG A 9 13.43 -13.63 -6.43
N TRP A 10 13.00 -12.94 -5.35
CA TRP A 10 11.69 -12.30 -5.27
C TRP A 10 11.71 -10.80 -5.57
N ARG A 11 12.79 -10.30 -6.23
CA ARG A 11 12.91 -8.86 -6.50
C ARG A 11 11.77 -8.31 -7.37
N GLY A 12 11.31 -9.10 -8.35
CA GLY A 12 10.13 -8.74 -9.16
C GLY A 12 8.88 -8.57 -8.29
N ALA A 13 8.60 -9.54 -7.41
CA ALA A 13 7.48 -9.48 -6.48
C ALA A 13 7.62 -8.32 -5.47
N ALA A 14 8.84 -8.01 -5.00
CA ALA A 14 9.07 -6.86 -4.14
C ALA A 14 8.70 -5.53 -4.83
N VAL A 15 9.11 -5.37 -6.08
CA VAL A 15 8.82 -4.20 -6.91
C VAL A 15 7.32 -4.08 -7.19
N GLY A 16 6.67 -5.16 -7.59
CA GLY A 16 5.22 -5.17 -7.83
C GLY A 16 4.41 -4.87 -6.56
N HIS A 17 4.83 -5.41 -5.42
CA HIS A 17 4.20 -5.13 -4.13
C HIS A 17 4.32 -3.64 -3.76
N LEU A 18 5.51 -3.04 -3.91
CA LEU A 18 5.72 -1.62 -3.66
C LEU A 18 4.87 -0.77 -4.60
N ALA A 19 4.89 -1.05 -5.91
CA ALA A 19 4.09 -0.31 -6.88
C ALA A 19 2.59 -0.33 -6.53
N ALA A 20 2.04 -1.49 -6.13
CA ALA A 20 0.64 -1.58 -5.72
C ALA A 20 0.34 -0.74 -4.47
N LEU A 21 1.25 -0.67 -3.50
CA LEU A 21 1.09 0.18 -2.31
C LEU A 21 1.06 1.66 -2.71
N GLU A 22 2.02 2.13 -3.47
CA GLU A 22 2.10 3.53 -3.91
C GLU A 22 0.87 3.94 -4.74
N MET A 23 0.40 3.07 -5.63
CA MET A 23 -0.79 3.32 -6.46
C MET A 23 -2.11 3.34 -5.68
N THR A 24 -2.16 2.79 -4.47
CA THR A 24 -3.41 2.65 -3.71
C THR A 24 -3.42 3.39 -2.38
N SER A 25 -2.35 4.08 -1.99
CA SER A 25 -2.20 4.69 -0.66
C SER A 25 -2.84 6.08 -0.53
N SER A 26 -2.81 6.93 -1.54
CA SER A 26 -3.29 8.33 -1.48
C SER A 26 -4.71 8.47 -0.94
N LEU A 27 -5.64 7.65 -1.43
CA LEU A 27 -7.03 7.72 -1.01
C LEU A 27 -7.27 7.25 0.43
N PRO A 28 -6.68 6.13 0.90
CA PRO A 28 -6.68 5.77 2.32
C PRO A 28 -6.03 6.83 3.21
N MET A 29 -4.89 7.39 2.85
CA MET A 29 -4.22 8.45 3.64
C MET A 29 -5.13 9.65 3.85
N ARG A 30 -5.83 10.10 2.81
CA ARG A 30 -6.85 11.18 2.93
C ARG A 30 -7.96 10.81 3.91
N ARG A 31 -8.46 9.57 3.87
CA ARG A 31 -9.52 9.10 4.76
C ARG A 31 -9.06 9.03 6.21
N TYR A 32 -7.83 8.57 6.46
CA TYR A 32 -7.25 8.51 7.80
C TYR A 32 -7.03 9.91 8.38
N GLY A 33 -6.42 10.83 7.64
CA GLY A 33 -6.24 12.22 8.06
C GLY A 33 -7.59 12.89 8.42
N ASN A 34 -8.60 12.73 7.56
CA ASN A 34 -9.94 13.26 7.83
C ASN A 34 -10.61 12.59 9.03
N GLY A 35 -10.39 11.30 9.23
CA GLY A 35 -10.88 10.58 10.41
C GLY A 35 -10.29 11.13 11.71
N LEU A 36 -8.99 11.37 11.75
CA LEU A 36 -8.30 11.95 12.90
C LEU A 36 -8.79 13.37 13.20
N ARG A 37 -8.96 14.22 12.18
CA ARG A 37 -9.52 15.57 12.35
C ARG A 37 -10.94 15.54 12.95
N ARG A 38 -11.78 14.61 12.47
CA ARG A 38 -13.14 14.44 13.04
C ARG A 38 -13.10 14.02 14.51
N LEU A 39 -12.06 13.33 14.95
CA LEU A 39 -11.85 12.93 16.34
C LEU A 39 -11.18 14.02 17.19
N GLY A 40 -10.87 15.19 16.60
CA GLY A 40 -10.30 16.34 17.32
C GLY A 40 -8.76 16.33 17.43
N PHE A 41 -8.07 15.48 16.68
CA PHE A 41 -6.62 15.53 16.62
C PHE A 41 -6.13 16.75 15.83
N ASP A 42 -5.00 17.30 16.27
CA ASP A 42 -4.38 18.49 15.70
C ASP A 42 -3.61 18.22 14.40
N GLU A 43 -3.13 19.30 13.79
CA GLU A 43 -2.36 19.26 12.55
C GLU A 43 -1.05 18.47 12.71
N SER A 44 -0.41 18.53 13.88
CA SER A 44 0.83 17.79 14.12
C SER A 44 0.63 16.27 14.00
N THR A 45 -0.54 15.79 14.41
CA THR A 45 -0.95 14.38 14.32
C THR A 45 -1.36 13.99 12.90
N THR A 46 -2.00 14.89 12.14
CA THR A 46 -2.50 14.60 10.79
C THR A 46 -1.46 14.82 9.69
N ARG A 47 -0.39 15.54 9.98
CA ARG A 47 0.66 15.93 9.03
C ARG A 47 1.24 14.76 8.24
N PHE A 48 1.50 13.63 8.89
CA PHE A 48 1.99 12.43 8.22
C PHE A 48 1.09 12.01 7.05
N PHE A 49 -0.22 12.04 7.26
CA PHE A 49 -1.21 11.65 6.24
C PHE A 49 -1.30 12.69 5.14
N ASP A 50 -1.21 13.97 5.48
CA ASP A 50 -1.32 15.07 4.50
C ASP A 50 -0.11 15.08 3.56
N GLU A 51 1.09 14.92 4.09
CA GLU A 51 2.31 14.83 3.28
C GLU A 51 2.31 13.61 2.35
N HIS A 52 1.73 12.47 2.80
CA HIS A 52 1.60 11.30 1.95
C HIS A 52 0.62 11.50 0.79
N ILE A 53 -0.45 12.28 0.98
CA ILE A 53 -1.39 12.57 -0.11
C ILE A 53 -0.70 13.29 -1.27
N GLU A 54 0.18 14.25 -0.97
CA GLU A 54 0.94 14.98 -1.98
C GLU A 54 2.05 14.14 -2.60
N ALA A 55 2.80 13.43 -1.76
CA ALA A 55 3.92 12.58 -2.18
C ALA A 55 3.45 11.43 -3.07
N ASP A 56 2.39 10.73 -2.68
CA ASP A 56 1.89 9.54 -3.38
C ASP A 56 1.39 9.87 -4.81
N ALA A 57 0.93 11.08 -5.07
CA ALA A 57 0.56 11.50 -6.42
C ALA A 57 1.75 11.45 -7.42
N VAL A 58 2.97 11.66 -6.91
CA VAL A 58 4.22 11.56 -7.69
C VAL A 58 4.76 10.13 -7.62
N HIS A 59 4.76 9.52 -6.43
CA HIS A 59 5.27 8.18 -6.20
C HIS A 59 4.52 7.12 -7.02
N GLU A 60 3.20 7.26 -7.19
CA GLU A 60 2.39 6.39 -8.03
C GLU A 60 2.96 6.29 -9.45
N GLN A 61 3.27 7.42 -10.08
CA GLN A 61 3.82 7.45 -11.44
C GLN A 61 5.22 6.85 -11.50
N ILE A 62 6.08 7.19 -10.54
CA ILE A 62 7.44 6.66 -10.45
C ILE A 62 7.41 5.15 -10.20
N ALA A 63 6.59 4.68 -9.28
CA ALA A 63 6.53 3.27 -8.93
C ALA A 63 5.94 2.41 -10.06
N ALA A 64 4.90 2.90 -10.74
CA ALA A 64 4.26 2.17 -11.83
C ALA A 64 5.13 2.16 -13.10
N HIS A 65 5.64 3.30 -13.52
CA HIS A 65 6.31 3.45 -14.81
C HIS A 65 7.82 3.33 -14.73
N ASP A 66 8.47 4.11 -13.85
CA ASP A 66 9.93 4.19 -13.81
C ASP A 66 10.56 3.01 -13.05
N LEU A 67 9.84 2.42 -12.09
CA LEU A 67 10.32 1.27 -11.34
C LEU A 67 9.78 -0.05 -11.91
N ALA A 68 8.49 -0.32 -11.77
CA ALA A 68 7.91 -1.61 -12.18
C ALA A 68 7.89 -1.78 -13.70
N GLY A 69 7.45 -0.76 -14.43
CA GLY A 69 7.44 -0.76 -15.89
C GLY A 69 8.84 -0.85 -16.50
N ALA A 70 9.80 -0.07 -16.00
CA ALA A 70 11.17 -0.12 -16.48
C ALA A 70 11.84 -1.45 -16.15
N LEU A 71 11.55 -2.08 -15.01
CA LEU A 71 12.04 -3.41 -14.69
C LEU A 71 11.45 -4.46 -15.63
N ALA A 72 10.15 -4.41 -15.89
CA ALA A 72 9.46 -5.31 -16.81
C ALA A 72 10.03 -5.26 -18.23
N VAL A 73 10.39 -4.06 -18.71
CA VAL A 73 11.02 -3.88 -20.03
C VAL A 73 12.44 -4.45 -20.08
N ARG A 74 13.22 -4.22 -19.03
CA ARG A 74 14.62 -4.70 -18.98
C ARG A 74 14.76 -6.18 -18.70
N GLU A 75 13.84 -6.74 -17.92
CA GLU A 75 13.86 -8.15 -17.49
C GLU A 75 12.43 -8.74 -17.69
N PRO A 76 12.03 -9.06 -18.92
CA PRO A 76 10.68 -9.55 -19.22
C PRO A 76 10.28 -10.81 -18.43
N ASP A 77 11.25 -11.65 -18.08
CA ASP A 77 11.02 -12.86 -17.28
C ASP A 77 10.51 -12.56 -15.85
N LEU A 78 10.62 -11.32 -15.39
CA LEU A 78 10.11 -10.89 -14.07
C LEU A 78 8.67 -10.35 -14.11
N VAL A 79 8.04 -10.23 -15.26
CA VAL A 79 6.70 -9.65 -15.38
C VAL A 79 5.68 -10.40 -14.51
N GLU A 80 5.71 -11.73 -14.55
CA GLU A 80 4.80 -12.54 -13.72
C GLU A 80 5.06 -12.36 -12.22
N ASP A 81 6.32 -12.25 -11.82
CA ASP A 81 6.68 -11.98 -10.42
C ASP A 81 6.21 -10.58 -9.98
N ILE A 82 6.35 -9.56 -10.84
CA ILE A 82 5.88 -8.19 -10.57
C ILE A 82 4.35 -8.21 -10.36
N LEU A 83 3.61 -8.84 -11.26
CA LEU A 83 2.15 -8.97 -11.16
C LEU A 83 1.73 -9.77 -9.93
N PHE A 84 2.44 -10.85 -9.62
CA PHE A 84 2.22 -11.64 -8.40
C PHE A 84 2.41 -10.79 -7.14
N GLY A 85 3.47 -10.00 -7.08
CA GLY A 85 3.74 -9.12 -5.93
C GLY A 85 2.64 -8.08 -5.72
N ALA A 86 2.18 -7.45 -6.79
CA ALA A 86 1.06 -6.50 -6.76
C ALA A 86 -0.24 -7.19 -6.30
N ALA A 87 -0.58 -8.34 -6.87
CA ALA A 87 -1.76 -9.10 -6.48
C ALA A 87 -1.70 -9.56 -5.01
N ALA A 88 -0.53 -9.96 -4.52
CA ALA A 88 -0.32 -10.35 -3.13
C ALA A 88 -0.53 -9.18 -2.15
N ALA A 89 -0.08 -7.96 -2.51
CA ALA A 89 -0.34 -6.75 -1.75
C ALA A 89 -1.84 -6.51 -1.61
N LEU A 90 -2.55 -6.40 -2.74
CA LEU A 90 -4.00 -6.15 -2.77
C LEU A 90 -4.81 -7.23 -2.05
N ALA A 91 -4.45 -8.49 -2.21
CA ALA A 91 -5.13 -9.60 -1.53
C ALA A 91 -4.93 -9.55 -0.01
N THR A 92 -3.74 -9.16 0.45
CA THR A 92 -3.44 -9.01 1.88
C THR A 92 -4.21 -7.85 2.48
N ASP A 93 -4.17 -6.68 1.84
CA ASP A 93 -4.90 -5.49 2.29
C ASP A 93 -6.41 -5.73 2.31
N GLY A 94 -6.94 -6.41 1.30
CA GLY A 94 -8.35 -6.79 1.27
C GLY A 94 -8.75 -7.73 2.42
N LYS A 95 -7.87 -8.61 2.88
CA LYS A 95 -8.13 -9.46 4.07
C LYS A 95 -8.11 -8.65 5.34
N VAL A 96 -7.15 -7.75 5.49
CA VAL A 96 -7.06 -6.83 6.65
C VAL A 96 -8.29 -5.94 6.70
N ALA A 97 -8.65 -5.30 5.59
CA ALA A 97 -9.81 -4.41 5.53
C ALA A 97 -11.11 -5.15 5.90
N ARG A 98 -11.34 -6.35 5.37
CA ARG A 98 -12.51 -7.15 5.74
C ARG A 98 -12.54 -7.46 7.24
N HIS A 99 -11.42 -7.91 7.80
CA HIS A 99 -11.34 -8.21 9.24
C HIS A 99 -11.70 -7.00 10.10
N LEU A 100 -11.18 -5.81 9.75
CA LEU A 100 -11.47 -4.57 10.47
C LEU A 100 -12.97 -4.20 10.35
N LEU A 101 -13.49 -4.21 9.13
CA LEU A 101 -14.87 -3.80 8.87
C LEU A 101 -15.88 -4.77 9.51
N ASP A 102 -15.66 -6.06 9.43
CA ASP A 102 -16.51 -7.07 10.05
C ASP A 102 -16.51 -6.92 11.59
N ALA A 103 -15.33 -6.73 12.20
CA ALA A 103 -15.23 -6.50 13.63
C ALA A 103 -16.00 -5.24 14.07
N TRP A 104 -15.84 -4.14 13.34
CA TRP A 104 -16.53 -2.88 13.65
C TRP A 104 -18.03 -2.93 13.40
N ALA A 105 -18.48 -3.62 12.35
CA ALA A 105 -19.90 -3.82 12.09
C ALA A 105 -20.58 -4.61 13.22
N ASP A 106 -19.87 -5.54 13.82
CA ASP A 106 -20.34 -6.33 14.96
C ASP A 106 -20.15 -5.62 16.32
N GLY A 107 -19.65 -4.38 16.35
CA GLY A 107 -19.34 -3.65 17.57
C GLY A 107 -18.18 -4.23 18.39
N ARG A 108 -17.32 -5.05 17.77
CA ARG A 108 -16.17 -5.70 18.41
C ARG A 108 -14.88 -4.92 18.14
N SER A 109 -13.92 -5.05 19.06
CA SER A 109 -12.55 -4.61 18.79
C SER A 109 -11.94 -5.38 17.61
N SER A 110 -11.29 -4.68 16.69
CA SER A 110 -10.50 -5.28 15.63
C SER A 110 -9.09 -5.68 16.10
N MET A 111 -8.71 -5.28 17.30
CA MET A 111 -7.44 -5.65 17.92
C MET A 111 -7.52 -7.08 18.42
N ARG A 112 -6.49 -7.87 18.13
CA ARG A 112 -6.35 -9.18 18.78
C ARG A 112 -5.80 -8.93 20.18
N CYS A 113 -6.56 -9.35 21.19
CA CYS A 113 -6.09 -9.46 22.56
C CYS A 113 -5.23 -10.72 22.69
#